data_df6c4f53b688d3b51a609c146c2d00f7
#
_entry.id   df6c4f53b688d3b51a609c146c2d00f7
#
_cell.length_a   1.000
_cell.length_b   1.000
_cell.length_c   1.000
_cell.angle_alpha   90.00
_cell.angle_beta   90.00
_cell.angle_gamma   90.00
#
_symmetry.space_group_name_H-M   'P 1'
#
loop_
_entity.id
_entity.type
_entity.pdbx_description
1 polymer ?
#
loop_
_entity_poly.entity_id
_entity_poly.type
_entity_poly.pdbx_seq_one_letter_code
_entity_poly.pdbx_strand_id
1 'polypeptide(L)'
;MADRPPIDEDRRRLSAWLWRLPVLLATGGAVYGVQLAYRVHFAKVAPADPPTFADAPTVAVAPLARFAAPWASETFALAGLPCVAVRVPEPVPGGKTVGAGDQAVHLIGFSRVCTHQQCIVDLNTDLELVAFAFNHRTDRPTLTCGCHYSVFDPLGAGRAVSGPAVRPLPRVRLQVAVDGGEASIVADGVETDG
;
A
#
# COMPACT_ATOMS: atom_id res chain seq x y z
N MET A 1 -57.54 -31.23 -40.75
CA MET A 1 -56.67 -30.11 -40.37
C MET A 1 -56.79 -30.00 -38.86
N ALA A 2 -55.77 -30.38 -38.11
CA ALA A 2 -55.77 -30.30 -36.63
C ALA A 2 -55.49 -28.85 -36.22
N ASP A 3 -56.43 -28.29 -35.52
CA ASP A 3 -56.33 -26.94 -34.96
C ASP A 3 -55.21 -26.89 -33.92
N ARG A 4 -54.13 -26.09 -34.15
CA ARG A 4 -53.05 -25.94 -33.19
C ARG A 4 -53.55 -25.09 -32.02
N PRO A 5 -53.37 -25.54 -30.78
CA PRO A 5 -53.81 -24.75 -29.65
C PRO A 5 -53.10 -23.38 -29.66
N PRO A 6 -53.81 -22.32 -29.22
CA PRO A 6 -53.20 -20.97 -29.16
C PRO A 6 -51.93 -21.01 -28.31
N ILE A 7 -50.89 -20.37 -28.82
CA ILE A 7 -49.59 -20.29 -28.11
C ILE A 7 -49.84 -19.34 -26.92
N ASP A 8 -49.65 -19.89 -25.71
CA ASP A 8 -49.73 -19.17 -24.48
C ASP A 8 -48.63 -18.05 -24.44
N GLU A 9 -49.04 -16.81 -24.66
CA GLU A 9 -48.14 -15.64 -24.71
C GLU A 9 -47.41 -15.42 -23.39
N ASP A 10 -47.98 -15.79 -22.26
CA ASP A 10 -47.36 -15.65 -20.95
C ASP A 10 -46.20 -16.64 -20.77
N ARG A 11 -46.37 -17.86 -21.26
CA ARG A 11 -45.27 -18.87 -21.33
C ARG A 11 -44.11 -18.40 -22.23
N ARG A 12 -44.43 -17.76 -23.33
CA ARG A 12 -43.43 -17.21 -24.25
C ARG A 12 -42.65 -16.05 -23.64
N ARG A 13 -43.37 -15.17 -22.94
CA ARG A 13 -42.75 -14.06 -22.19
C ARG A 13 -41.85 -14.58 -21.04
N LEU A 14 -42.34 -15.54 -20.29
CA LEU A 14 -41.58 -16.15 -19.19
C LEU A 14 -40.32 -16.85 -19.71
N SER A 15 -40.41 -17.64 -20.78
CA SER A 15 -39.23 -18.30 -21.36
C SER A 15 -38.22 -17.29 -21.93
N ALA A 16 -38.67 -16.21 -22.57
CA ALA A 16 -37.81 -15.14 -23.05
C ALA A 16 -37.08 -14.40 -21.88
N TRP A 17 -37.75 -14.23 -20.74
CA TRP A 17 -37.16 -13.67 -19.53
C TRP A 17 -36.11 -14.62 -18.91
N LEU A 18 -36.39 -15.92 -18.82
CA LEU A 18 -35.49 -16.93 -18.29
C LEU A 18 -34.18 -17.01 -19.10
N TRP A 19 -34.22 -16.82 -20.40
CA TRP A 19 -33.02 -16.78 -21.25
C TRP A 19 -32.20 -15.50 -21.10
N ARG A 20 -32.83 -14.38 -20.73
CA ARG A 20 -32.13 -13.12 -20.49
C ARG A 20 -31.38 -13.10 -19.16
N LEU A 21 -31.87 -13.81 -18.15
CA LEU A 21 -31.28 -13.84 -16.81
C LEU A 21 -29.80 -14.31 -16.80
N PRO A 22 -29.44 -15.46 -17.41
CA PRO A 22 -28.04 -15.88 -17.45
C PRO A 22 -27.14 -14.93 -18.24
N VAL A 23 -27.66 -14.29 -19.29
CA VAL A 23 -26.92 -13.29 -20.07
C VAL A 23 -26.63 -12.05 -19.20
N LEU A 24 -27.63 -11.55 -18.46
CA LEU A 24 -27.47 -10.43 -17.54
C LEU A 24 -26.50 -10.73 -16.39
N LEU A 25 -26.55 -11.95 -15.85
CA LEU A 25 -25.62 -12.39 -14.80
C LEU A 25 -24.19 -12.52 -15.35
N ALA A 26 -24.02 -13.08 -16.55
CA ALA A 26 -22.71 -13.22 -17.18
C ALA A 26 -22.10 -11.84 -17.52
N THR A 27 -22.88 -10.94 -18.11
CA THR A 27 -22.42 -9.56 -18.43
C THR A 27 -22.14 -8.75 -17.16
N GLY A 28 -23.00 -8.81 -16.16
CA GLY A 28 -22.81 -8.15 -14.86
C GLY A 28 -21.56 -8.68 -14.15
N GLY A 29 -21.35 -10.00 -14.14
CA GLY A 29 -20.16 -10.64 -13.59
C GLY A 29 -18.88 -10.24 -14.33
N ALA A 30 -18.91 -10.17 -15.66
CA ALA A 30 -17.78 -9.73 -16.47
C ALA A 30 -17.43 -8.24 -16.19
N VAL A 31 -18.42 -7.37 -16.16
CA VAL A 31 -18.20 -5.94 -15.82
C VAL A 31 -17.63 -5.78 -14.43
N TYR A 32 -18.16 -6.50 -13.45
CA TYR A 32 -17.65 -6.48 -12.09
C TYR A 32 -16.20 -7.00 -12.01
N GLY A 33 -15.89 -8.09 -12.72
CA GLY A 33 -14.53 -8.65 -12.79
C GLY A 33 -13.53 -7.67 -13.41
N VAL A 34 -13.89 -7.00 -14.50
CA VAL A 34 -13.06 -5.95 -15.13
C VAL A 34 -12.85 -4.77 -14.18
N GLN A 35 -13.91 -4.32 -13.50
CA GLN A 35 -13.81 -3.23 -12.53
C GLN A 35 -12.93 -3.60 -11.35
N LEU A 36 -13.02 -4.83 -10.86
CA LEU A 36 -12.18 -5.32 -9.77
C LEU A 36 -10.72 -5.39 -10.20
N ALA A 37 -10.43 -5.96 -11.38
CA ALA A 37 -9.09 -6.02 -11.95
C ALA A 37 -8.49 -4.60 -12.15
N TYR A 38 -9.29 -3.66 -12.66
CA TYR A 38 -8.87 -2.27 -12.80
C TYR A 38 -8.48 -1.65 -11.44
N ARG A 39 -9.30 -1.84 -10.40
CA ARG A 39 -8.99 -1.34 -9.05
C ARG A 39 -7.72 -1.94 -8.48
N VAL A 40 -7.53 -3.25 -8.63
CA VAL A 40 -6.36 -3.96 -8.08
C VAL A 40 -5.05 -3.55 -8.78
N HIS A 41 -5.08 -3.35 -10.09
CA HIS A 41 -3.85 -3.17 -10.87
C HIS A 41 -3.59 -1.72 -11.31
N PHE A 42 -4.61 -0.90 -11.50
CA PHE A 42 -4.46 0.41 -12.15
C PHE A 42 -4.92 1.60 -11.29
N ALA A 43 -5.98 1.47 -10.51
CA ALA A 43 -6.54 2.58 -9.74
C ALA A 43 -5.73 2.85 -8.46
N LYS A 44 -4.43 3.16 -8.60
CA LYS A 44 -3.55 3.50 -7.48
C LYS A 44 -3.42 5.01 -7.36
N VAL A 45 -3.64 5.51 -6.14
CA VAL A 45 -3.47 6.94 -5.82
C VAL A 45 -1.99 7.23 -5.64
N ALA A 46 -1.51 8.33 -6.22
CA ALA A 46 -0.16 8.80 -5.96
C ALA A 46 -0.06 9.40 -4.56
N PRO A 47 1.07 9.23 -3.85
CA PRO A 47 1.33 9.94 -2.60
C PRO A 47 1.29 11.46 -2.82
N ALA A 48 0.86 12.21 -1.80
CA ALA A 48 0.92 13.67 -1.85
C ALA A 48 2.36 14.17 -1.94
N ASP A 49 2.60 15.23 -2.72
CA ASP A 49 3.90 15.87 -2.83
C ASP A 49 3.72 17.40 -2.94
N PRO A 50 4.12 18.19 -1.91
CA PRO A 50 4.67 17.76 -0.63
C PRO A 50 3.63 17.09 0.29
N PRO A 51 4.08 16.22 1.24
CA PRO A 51 3.19 15.63 2.24
C PRO A 51 2.78 16.66 3.31
N THR A 52 1.55 16.51 3.80
CA THR A 52 1.06 17.25 4.97
C THR A 52 1.05 16.34 6.19
N PHE A 53 1.62 16.79 7.31
CA PHE A 53 1.74 16.02 8.54
C PHE A 53 0.92 16.63 9.66
N ALA A 54 0.16 15.80 10.37
CA ALA A 54 -0.35 16.14 11.70
C ALA A 54 0.76 15.91 12.74
N ASP A 55 0.95 16.86 13.64
CA ASP A 55 1.93 16.76 14.71
C ASP A 55 1.53 15.69 15.73
N ALA A 56 2.52 14.99 16.25
CA ALA A 56 2.39 13.98 17.30
C ALA A 56 3.49 14.18 18.36
N PRO A 57 3.29 13.67 19.58
CA PRO A 57 4.35 13.66 20.57
C PRO A 57 5.62 12.99 20.03
N THR A 58 6.77 13.67 20.17
CA THR A 58 8.04 13.13 19.68
C THR A 58 8.39 11.83 20.40
N VAL A 59 8.74 10.82 19.63
CA VAL A 59 9.20 9.52 20.14
C VAL A 59 10.56 9.16 19.56
N ALA A 60 11.39 8.51 20.35
CA ALA A 60 12.65 7.94 19.88
C ALA A 60 12.38 6.74 18.96
N VAL A 61 13.07 6.70 17.83
CA VAL A 61 13.04 5.58 16.90
C VAL A 61 14.23 4.67 17.13
N ALA A 62 15.45 5.15 16.83
CA ALA A 62 16.69 4.41 17.03
C ALA A 62 17.92 5.34 16.87
N PRO A 63 19.10 4.96 17.40
CA PRO A 63 20.36 5.59 17.02
C PRO A 63 20.60 5.51 15.50
N LEU A 64 21.18 6.57 14.91
CA LEU A 64 21.45 6.61 13.46
C LEU A 64 22.33 5.43 13.01
N ALA A 65 23.21 4.93 13.88
CA ALA A 65 24.06 3.77 13.61
C ALA A 65 23.29 2.49 13.28
N ARG A 66 22.04 2.35 13.71
CA ARG A 66 21.16 1.21 13.36
C ARG A 66 20.81 1.18 11.88
N PHE A 67 20.91 2.31 11.22
CA PHE A 67 20.62 2.46 9.79
C PHE A 67 21.93 2.42 8.95
N ALA A 68 22.95 1.65 9.35
CA ALA A 68 24.24 1.57 8.67
C ALA A 68 24.16 0.88 7.29
N ALA A 69 23.28 -0.12 7.12
CA ALA A 69 23.12 -0.85 5.87
C ALA A 69 21.91 -0.33 5.06
N PRO A 70 21.96 -0.37 3.71
CA PRO A 70 20.77 -0.16 2.89
C PRO A 70 19.65 -1.11 3.31
N TRP A 71 18.41 -0.60 3.33
CA TRP A 71 17.21 -1.33 3.73
C TRP A 71 17.16 -1.75 5.22
N ALA A 72 18.12 -1.29 6.04
CA ALA A 72 17.99 -1.39 7.48
C ALA A 72 16.68 -0.72 7.92
N SER A 73 15.96 -1.33 8.85
CA SER A 73 14.68 -0.84 9.30
C SER A 73 14.51 -1.03 10.80
N GLU A 74 13.81 -0.08 11.44
CA GLU A 74 13.47 -0.13 12.85
C GLU A 74 11.99 0.14 13.04
N THR A 75 11.33 -0.69 13.84
CA THR A 75 9.91 -0.54 14.16
C THR A 75 9.74 0.23 15.47
N PHE A 76 8.72 1.07 15.52
CA PHE A 76 8.40 1.88 16.69
C PHE A 76 6.89 2.16 16.76
N ALA A 77 6.45 2.81 17.82
CA ALA A 77 5.07 3.27 17.96
C ALA A 77 5.03 4.79 18.09
N LEU A 78 4.22 5.46 17.27
CA LEU A 78 3.97 6.90 17.34
C LEU A 78 2.51 7.14 17.71
N ALA A 79 2.25 7.66 18.91
CA ALA A 79 0.89 7.85 19.45
C ALA A 79 0.01 6.60 19.37
N GLY A 80 0.60 5.40 19.61
CA GLY A 80 -0.08 4.11 19.53
C GLY A 80 -0.17 3.51 18.11
N LEU A 81 0.21 4.26 17.08
CA LEU A 81 0.26 3.77 15.70
C LEU A 81 1.56 2.97 15.48
N PRO A 82 1.49 1.70 15.04
CA PRO A 82 2.68 0.95 14.66
C PRO A 82 3.31 1.55 13.40
N CYS A 83 4.60 1.83 13.46
CA CYS A 83 5.37 2.50 12.40
C CYS A 83 6.67 1.75 12.11
N VAL A 84 7.29 2.06 10.97
CA VAL A 84 8.61 1.60 10.59
C VAL A 84 9.41 2.75 9.97
N ALA A 85 10.67 2.89 10.35
CA ALA A 85 11.64 3.72 9.66
C ALA A 85 12.54 2.82 8.82
N VAL A 86 12.79 3.19 7.57
CA VAL A 86 13.57 2.39 6.62
C VAL A 86 14.66 3.26 6.01
N ARG A 87 15.90 2.75 5.96
CA ARG A 87 16.95 3.34 5.14
C ARG A 87 16.74 2.99 3.68
N VAL A 88 16.70 3.99 2.83
CA VAL A 88 16.55 3.85 1.38
C VAL A 88 17.81 4.32 0.65
N PRO A 89 18.10 3.81 -0.58
CA PRO A 89 19.31 4.16 -1.31
C PRO A 89 19.36 5.60 -1.84
N GLU A 90 18.20 6.23 -1.98
CA GLU A 90 18.04 7.58 -2.57
C GLU A 90 17.00 8.40 -1.80
N PRO A 91 17.04 9.74 -1.89
CA PRO A 91 16.06 10.59 -1.23
C PRO A 91 14.64 10.37 -1.78
N VAL A 92 13.66 10.32 -0.88
CA VAL A 92 12.24 10.12 -1.20
C VAL A 92 11.43 11.30 -0.66
N PRO A 93 10.40 11.79 -1.39
CA PRO A 93 9.51 12.83 -0.88
C PRO A 93 8.92 12.50 0.49
N GLY A 94 9.07 13.43 1.45
CA GLY A 94 8.65 13.22 2.84
C GLY A 94 9.63 12.41 3.70
N GLY A 95 10.73 11.93 3.12
CA GLY A 95 11.83 11.31 3.86
C GLY A 95 12.79 12.34 4.48
N LYS A 96 13.76 11.84 5.24
CA LYS A 96 14.82 12.61 5.90
C LYS A 96 16.19 12.19 5.38
N THR A 97 16.97 13.15 4.91
CA THR A 97 18.39 12.94 4.58
C THR A 97 19.28 13.44 5.73
N VAL A 98 20.23 12.63 6.15
CA VAL A 98 21.21 12.92 7.18
C VAL A 98 22.61 12.83 6.56
N GLY A 99 23.43 13.87 6.78
CA GLY A 99 24.74 13.96 6.13
C GLY A 99 24.68 14.52 4.71
N ALA A 100 25.79 14.45 3.98
CA ALA A 100 25.91 14.97 2.62
C ALA A 100 26.81 14.08 1.75
N GLY A 101 26.68 14.20 0.41
CA GLY A 101 27.47 13.44 -0.54
C GLY A 101 27.29 11.92 -0.39
N ASP A 102 28.33 11.16 -0.67
CA ASP A 102 28.30 9.69 -0.64
C ASP A 102 28.10 9.09 0.76
N GLN A 103 28.22 9.89 1.81
CA GLN A 103 27.96 9.53 3.20
C GLN A 103 26.50 9.81 3.63
N ALA A 104 25.66 10.33 2.73
CA ALA A 104 24.27 10.64 3.06
C ALA A 104 23.47 9.37 3.38
N VAL A 105 22.69 9.44 4.45
CA VAL A 105 21.75 8.40 4.85
C VAL A 105 20.35 8.93 4.58
N HIS A 106 19.63 8.25 3.69
CA HIS A 106 18.25 8.60 3.37
C HIS A 106 17.31 7.68 4.14
N LEU A 107 16.39 8.27 4.88
CA LEU A 107 15.43 7.58 5.74
C LEU A 107 14.01 7.96 5.35
N ILE A 108 13.11 7.01 5.41
CA ILE A 108 11.67 7.28 5.29
C ILE A 108 10.90 6.49 6.34
N GLY A 109 9.91 7.13 6.93
CA GLY A 109 9.01 6.52 7.90
C GLY A 109 7.65 6.22 7.30
N PHE A 110 7.05 5.11 7.68
CA PHE A 110 5.70 4.73 7.29
C PHE A 110 4.89 4.21 8.47
N SER A 111 3.58 4.44 8.42
CA SER A 111 2.64 3.64 9.19
C SER A 111 2.69 2.19 8.73
N ARG A 112 2.66 1.25 9.67
CA ARG A 112 2.53 -0.19 9.38
C ARG A 112 1.08 -0.65 9.31
N VAL A 113 0.14 0.27 9.18
CA VAL A 113 -1.29 -0.05 9.06
C VAL A 113 -1.69 0.00 7.60
N CYS A 114 -2.04 -1.17 7.04
CA CYS A 114 -2.45 -1.31 5.64
C CYS A 114 -3.68 -0.47 5.33
N THR A 115 -3.61 0.33 4.28
CA THR A 115 -4.71 1.22 3.85
C THR A 115 -5.90 0.50 3.25
N HIS A 116 -5.83 -0.84 3.07
CA HIS A 116 -6.95 -1.66 2.64
C HIS A 116 -7.89 -2.02 3.80
N GLN A 117 -7.40 -2.81 4.78
CA GLN A 117 -8.18 -3.30 5.93
C GLN A 117 -7.37 -3.33 7.23
N GLN A 118 -6.48 -2.39 7.42
CA GLN A 118 -5.76 -2.12 8.67
C GLN A 118 -4.91 -3.27 9.23
N CYS A 119 -4.60 -4.29 8.43
CA CYS A 119 -3.62 -5.31 8.80
C CYS A 119 -2.21 -4.73 8.91
N ILE A 120 -1.34 -5.40 9.64
CA ILE A 120 0.07 -5.00 9.77
C ILE A 120 0.81 -5.22 8.46
N VAL A 121 1.65 -4.24 8.12
CA VAL A 121 2.54 -4.24 6.97
C VAL A 121 3.97 -4.39 7.48
N ASP A 122 4.77 -5.21 6.81
CA ASP A 122 6.18 -5.45 7.11
C ASP A 122 7.08 -5.17 5.91
N LEU A 123 8.32 -4.71 6.18
CA LEU A 123 9.34 -4.63 5.15
C LEU A 123 9.82 -6.04 4.80
N ASN A 124 9.68 -6.41 3.54
CA ASN A 124 10.11 -7.69 3.02
C ASN A 124 11.34 -7.51 2.11
N THR A 125 12.43 -8.14 2.49
CA THR A 125 13.71 -8.11 1.76
C THR A 125 13.93 -9.34 0.89
N ASP A 126 13.09 -10.37 1.03
CA ASP A 126 13.11 -11.57 0.18
C ASP A 126 12.27 -11.32 -1.08
N LEU A 127 12.97 -11.01 -2.18
CA LEU A 127 12.34 -10.67 -3.46
C LEU A 127 11.65 -11.88 -4.11
N GLU A 128 12.15 -13.09 -3.88
CA GLU A 128 11.52 -14.31 -4.40
C GLU A 128 10.22 -14.61 -3.67
N LEU A 129 10.21 -14.43 -2.36
CA LEU A 129 8.98 -14.55 -1.57
C LEU A 129 7.94 -13.52 -2.01
N VAL A 130 8.35 -12.26 -2.27
CA VAL A 130 7.44 -11.22 -2.77
C VAL A 130 6.89 -11.62 -4.15
N ALA A 131 7.75 -12.09 -5.05
CA ALA A 131 7.33 -12.52 -6.37
C ALA A 131 6.33 -13.68 -6.33
N PHE A 132 6.56 -14.65 -5.45
CA PHE A 132 5.74 -15.85 -5.34
C PHE A 132 4.45 -15.60 -4.56
N ALA A 133 4.56 -15.08 -3.33
CA ALA A 133 3.41 -14.95 -2.44
C ALA A 133 2.51 -13.75 -2.77
N PHE A 134 3.08 -12.66 -3.27
CA PHE A 134 2.34 -11.42 -3.56
C PHE A 134 2.10 -11.21 -5.06
N ASN A 135 2.53 -12.15 -5.91
CA ASN A 135 2.45 -12.04 -7.37
C ASN A 135 2.96 -10.68 -7.89
N HIS A 136 4.05 -10.20 -7.29
CA HIS A 136 4.65 -8.91 -7.61
C HIS A 136 6.16 -9.05 -7.77
N ARG A 137 6.66 -8.86 -9.00
CA ARG A 137 8.10 -8.87 -9.28
C ARG A 137 8.68 -7.49 -9.03
N THR A 138 9.73 -7.45 -8.22
CA THR A 138 10.45 -6.24 -7.83
C THR A 138 11.94 -6.50 -7.82
N ASP A 139 12.74 -5.46 -7.98
CA ASP A 139 14.20 -5.47 -7.89
C ASP A 139 14.71 -4.96 -6.54
N ARG A 140 13.79 -4.64 -5.61
CA ARG A 140 14.10 -4.01 -4.33
C ARG A 140 13.13 -4.45 -3.23
N PRO A 141 13.53 -4.32 -1.95
CA PRO A 141 12.65 -4.52 -0.81
C PRO A 141 11.37 -3.69 -0.89
N THR A 142 10.27 -4.26 -0.47
CA THR A 142 8.94 -3.65 -0.48
C THR A 142 8.25 -3.83 0.85
N LEU A 143 7.29 -2.96 1.14
CA LEU A 143 6.40 -3.11 2.27
C LEU A 143 5.20 -3.98 1.86
N THR A 144 4.96 -5.07 2.57
CA THR A 144 3.97 -6.08 2.18
C THR A 144 2.94 -6.33 3.27
N CYS A 145 1.69 -6.56 2.86
CA CYS A 145 0.59 -6.90 3.76
C CYS A 145 0.11 -8.32 3.49
N GLY A 146 0.34 -9.25 4.42
CA GLY A 146 0.02 -10.67 4.25
C GLY A 146 -1.47 -11.01 4.27
N CYS A 147 -2.36 -10.10 4.72
CA CYS A 147 -3.81 -10.38 4.78
C CYS A 147 -4.46 -10.51 3.39
N HIS A 148 -4.17 -9.56 2.50
CA HIS A 148 -4.79 -9.50 1.16
C HIS A 148 -3.76 -9.17 0.07
N TYR A 149 -2.48 -9.41 0.35
CA TYR A 149 -1.38 -9.35 -0.61
C TYR A 149 -1.16 -7.96 -1.25
N SER A 150 -1.43 -6.89 -0.50
CA SER A 150 -1.05 -5.53 -0.95
C SER A 150 0.45 -5.32 -0.81
N VAL A 151 1.05 -4.67 -1.81
CA VAL A 151 2.46 -4.32 -1.87
C VAL A 151 2.59 -2.82 -2.04
N PHE A 152 3.52 -2.21 -1.27
CA PHE A 152 3.79 -0.78 -1.30
C PHE A 152 5.29 -0.55 -1.55
N ASP A 153 5.60 0.43 -2.39
CA ASP A 153 6.97 0.79 -2.76
C ASP A 153 7.53 1.88 -1.82
N PRO A 154 8.58 1.58 -1.03
CA PRO A 154 9.21 2.59 -0.19
C PRO A 154 9.82 3.75 -0.97
N LEU A 155 10.41 3.51 -2.16
CA LEU A 155 10.96 4.56 -3.03
C LEU A 155 9.88 5.38 -3.71
N GLY A 156 8.71 4.79 -3.92
CA GLY A 156 7.51 5.49 -4.37
C GLY A 156 6.75 6.19 -3.25
N ALA A 157 7.42 6.57 -2.14
CA ALA A 157 6.81 7.24 -0.98
C ALA A 157 5.60 6.47 -0.41
N GLY A 158 5.69 5.15 -0.34
CA GLY A 158 4.63 4.29 0.18
C GLY A 158 3.50 4.00 -0.81
N ARG A 159 3.66 4.34 -2.09
CA ARG A 159 2.65 4.07 -3.13
C ARG A 159 2.28 2.58 -3.17
N ALA A 160 0.99 2.29 -3.19
CA ALA A 160 0.51 0.94 -3.46
C ALA A 160 0.84 0.54 -4.91
N VAL A 161 1.53 -0.59 -5.12
CA VAL A 161 1.97 -1.07 -6.44
C VAL A 161 1.31 -2.38 -6.84
N SER A 162 0.80 -3.16 -5.88
CA SER A 162 0.05 -4.39 -6.13
C SER A 162 -0.99 -4.65 -5.04
N GLY A 163 -1.94 -5.53 -5.33
CA GLY A 163 -3.00 -5.94 -4.40
C GLY A 163 -4.15 -4.92 -4.28
N PRO A 164 -5.09 -5.13 -3.35
CA PRO A 164 -6.33 -4.36 -3.26
C PRO A 164 -6.19 -2.98 -2.61
N ALA A 165 -5.10 -2.65 -1.93
CA ALA A 165 -4.86 -1.30 -1.43
C ALA A 165 -4.79 -0.31 -2.61
N VAL A 166 -5.51 0.80 -2.50
CA VAL A 166 -5.58 1.86 -3.51
C VAL A 166 -4.75 3.06 -3.11
N ARG A 167 -4.80 3.42 -1.81
CA ARG A 167 -4.08 4.56 -1.25
C ARG A 167 -2.67 4.17 -0.79
N PRO A 168 -1.70 5.12 -0.81
CA PRO A 168 -0.37 4.88 -0.27
C PRO A 168 -0.42 4.62 1.25
N LEU A 169 0.66 4.08 1.80
CA LEU A 169 0.86 4.06 3.26
C LEU A 169 1.14 5.48 3.73
N PRO A 170 0.48 5.93 4.81
CA PRO A 170 0.80 7.23 5.42
C PRO A 170 2.27 7.28 5.84
N ARG A 171 2.95 8.37 5.46
CA ARG A 171 4.34 8.62 5.86
C ARG A 171 4.40 9.13 7.29
N VAL A 172 5.55 8.89 7.91
CA VAL A 172 5.86 9.40 9.25
C VAL A 172 7.00 10.39 9.13
N ARG A 173 6.82 11.59 9.71
CA ARG A 173 7.85 12.62 9.71
C ARG A 173 8.98 12.22 10.67
N LEU A 174 10.17 12.01 10.09
CA LEU A 174 11.38 11.69 10.82
C LEU A 174 12.24 12.93 11.01
N GLN A 175 12.88 13.07 12.17
CA GLN A 175 13.82 14.11 12.49
C GLN A 175 15.11 13.52 13.06
N VAL A 176 16.15 14.33 13.13
CA VAL A 176 17.41 13.97 13.79
C VAL A 176 17.48 14.71 15.11
N ALA A 177 17.68 13.98 16.19
CA ALA A 177 18.04 14.52 17.49
C ALA A 177 19.49 14.21 17.77
N VAL A 178 20.22 15.17 18.35
CA VAL A 178 21.62 14.99 18.78
C VAL A 178 21.66 15.18 20.28
N ASP A 179 22.06 14.14 20.99
CA ASP A 179 22.25 14.18 22.44
C ASP A 179 23.64 13.63 22.78
N GLY A 180 24.43 14.38 23.56
CA GLY A 180 25.78 13.96 23.94
C GLY A 180 26.73 13.69 22.77
N GLY A 181 26.48 14.23 21.57
CA GLY A 181 27.26 13.99 20.35
C GLY A 181 26.84 12.75 19.55
N GLU A 182 25.87 12.00 20.02
CA GLU A 182 25.28 10.86 19.28
C GLU A 182 24.02 11.29 18.55
N ALA A 183 23.95 10.98 17.24
CA ALA A 183 22.78 11.24 16.42
C ALA A 183 21.76 10.10 16.54
N SER A 184 20.53 10.44 16.82
CA SER A 184 19.39 9.50 16.87
C SER A 184 18.27 9.99 15.97
N ILE A 185 17.46 9.04 15.50
CA ILE A 185 16.26 9.32 14.72
C ILE A 185 15.07 9.38 15.68
N VAL A 186 14.26 10.40 15.51
CA VAL A 186 12.99 10.59 16.22
C VAL A 186 11.85 10.79 15.24
N ALA A 187 10.64 10.54 15.66
CA ALA A 187 9.43 10.74 14.87
C ALA A 187 8.47 11.67 15.62
N ASP A 188 7.80 12.60 14.90
CA ASP A 188 6.98 13.66 15.51
C ASP A 188 5.71 14.01 14.71
N GLY A 189 5.37 13.27 13.67
CA GLY A 189 4.16 13.52 12.90
C GLY A 189 3.78 12.39 11.96
N VAL A 190 2.48 12.32 11.62
CA VAL A 190 1.90 11.34 10.69
C VAL A 190 1.21 12.07 9.55
N GLU A 191 1.39 11.59 8.33
CA GLU A 191 0.73 12.14 7.14
C GLU A 191 -0.79 12.04 7.23
N THR A 192 -1.49 13.12 6.88
CA THR A 192 -2.96 13.23 6.97
C THR A 192 -3.68 12.88 5.70
N ASP A 193 -3.01 12.98 4.54
CA ASP A 193 -3.62 12.86 3.20
C ASP A 193 -3.21 11.57 2.45
N GLY A 194 -2.84 10.53 3.18
CA GLY A 194 -2.44 9.23 2.65
C GLY A 194 -3.62 8.30 2.27
#